data_d56af898ea4e8e7236ff294e63a590e1
#
_entry.id   d56af898ea4e8e7236ff294e63a590e1
#
_cell.length_a   1.000
_cell.length_b   1.000
_cell.length_c   1.000
_cell.angle_alpha   90.00
_cell.angle_beta   90.00
_cell.angle_gamma   90.00
#
_symmetry.space_group_name_H-M   'P 1'
#
loop_
_entity.id
_entity.type
_entity.pdbx_description
1 polymer ?
#
loop_
_entity_poly.entity_id
_entity_poly.type
_entity_poly.pdbx_seq_one_letter_code
_entity_poly.pdbx_strand_id
1 'polypeptide(L)' 'MTVLQAMDGLSEDHRGVLQELYFHGRSLAEAATALGIPAGTVKSRSYYALRALRERLTETEGVRA' A
#
# COMPACT_ATOMS: atom_id res chain seq x y z
N MET A 1 11.31 -3.17 12.27
CA MET A 1 11.01 -2.97 10.83
C MET A 1 10.35 -1.62 10.62
N THR A 2 10.85 -0.84 9.68
CA THR A 2 10.24 0.44 9.34
C THR A 2 9.12 0.23 8.31
N VAL A 3 8.29 1.28 8.13
CA VAL A 3 7.24 1.22 7.12
C VAL A 3 7.84 1.02 5.72
N LEU A 4 8.96 1.68 5.43
CA LEU A 4 9.61 1.51 4.13
C LEU A 4 10.09 0.09 3.90
N GLN A 5 10.64 -0.54 4.93
CA GLN A 5 11.07 -1.94 4.85
C GLN A 5 9.88 -2.87 4.65
N ALA A 6 8.77 -2.60 5.34
CA ALA A 6 7.55 -3.38 5.16
C ALA A 6 6.99 -3.21 3.75
N MET A 7 7.06 -1.99 3.20
CA MET A 7 6.62 -1.71 1.84
C MET A 7 7.40 -2.52 0.81
N ASP A 8 8.69 -2.69 1.02
CA ASP A 8 9.53 -3.46 0.09
C ASP A 8 9.10 -4.91 -0.02
N GLY A 9 8.45 -5.43 1.00
CA GLY A 9 7.96 -6.81 0.98
C GLY A 9 6.60 -6.98 0.34
N LEU A 10 5.94 -5.89 -0.04
CA LEU A 10 4.64 -5.96 -0.69
C LEU A 10 4.79 -6.23 -2.18
N SER A 11 3.71 -6.72 -2.80
CA SER A 11 3.68 -6.85 -4.25
C SER A 11 3.83 -5.47 -4.88
N GLU A 12 4.26 -5.44 -6.13
CA GLU A 12 4.44 -4.20 -6.86
C GLU A 12 3.13 -3.42 -6.96
N ASP A 13 2.01 -4.11 -7.17
CA ASP A 13 0.70 -3.48 -7.25
C ASP A 13 0.31 -2.82 -5.94
N HIS A 14 0.50 -3.51 -4.82
CA HIS A 14 0.19 -2.95 -3.50
C HIS A 14 1.06 -1.76 -3.18
N ARG A 15 2.36 -1.90 -3.41
CA ARG A 15 3.30 -0.82 -3.15
C ARG A 15 3.01 0.41 -3.98
N GLY A 16 2.72 0.22 -5.27
CA GLY A 16 2.42 1.33 -6.17
C GLY A 16 1.23 2.15 -5.72
N VAL A 17 0.14 1.50 -5.32
CA VAL A 17 -1.05 2.19 -4.85
C VAL A 17 -0.77 2.98 -3.58
N LEU A 18 -0.06 2.38 -2.62
CA LEU A 18 0.26 3.07 -1.37
C LEU A 18 1.19 4.25 -1.61
N GLN A 19 2.15 4.12 -2.53
CA GLN A 19 3.04 5.22 -2.86
C GLN A 19 2.27 6.41 -3.43
N GLU A 20 1.34 6.15 -4.36
CA GLU A 20 0.57 7.23 -4.98
C GLU A 20 -0.34 7.93 -3.97
N LEU A 21 -1.04 7.18 -3.15
CA LEU A 21 -2.01 7.75 -2.22
C LEU A 21 -1.36 8.40 -1.01
N TYR A 22 -0.34 7.79 -0.44
CA TYR A 22 0.19 8.25 0.84
C TYR A 22 1.51 8.97 0.75
N PHE A 23 2.38 8.60 -0.17
CA PHE A 23 3.66 9.31 -0.32
C PHE A 23 3.57 10.47 -1.28
N HIS A 24 2.79 10.33 -2.34
CA HIS A 24 2.61 11.42 -3.32
C HIS A 24 1.36 12.25 -3.04
N GLY A 25 0.53 11.85 -2.09
CA GLY A 25 -0.64 12.61 -1.70
C GLY A 25 -1.71 12.74 -2.78
N ARG A 26 -1.82 11.77 -3.68
CA ARG A 26 -2.78 11.82 -4.77
C ARG A 26 -4.17 11.38 -4.30
N SER A 27 -5.20 11.93 -4.93
CA SER A 27 -6.56 11.45 -4.75
C SER A 27 -6.73 10.11 -5.45
N LEU A 28 -7.86 9.42 -5.18
CA LEU A 28 -8.14 8.15 -5.87
C LEU A 28 -8.15 8.35 -7.39
N ALA A 29 -8.76 9.44 -7.86
CA ALA A 29 -8.82 9.72 -9.29
C ALA A 29 -7.44 9.99 -9.88
N GLU A 30 -6.62 10.76 -9.16
CA GLU A 30 -5.26 11.05 -9.61
C GLU A 30 -4.39 9.80 -9.63
N ALA A 31 -4.52 8.97 -8.60
CA ALA A 31 -3.78 7.71 -8.54
C ALA A 31 -4.21 6.77 -9.66
N ALA A 32 -5.51 6.74 -9.96
CA ALA A 32 -6.04 5.93 -11.06
C ALA A 32 -5.39 6.34 -12.39
N THR A 33 -5.30 7.63 -12.63
CA THR A 33 -4.66 8.15 -13.83
C THR A 33 -3.18 7.79 -13.86
N ALA A 34 -2.48 7.99 -12.76
CA ALA A 34 -1.05 7.71 -12.67
C ALA A 34 -0.73 6.23 -12.87
N LEU A 35 -1.58 5.35 -12.37
CA LEU A 35 -1.37 3.90 -12.45
C LEU A 35 -2.02 3.26 -13.68
N GLY A 36 -2.88 4.00 -14.38
CA GLY A 36 -3.57 3.49 -15.56
C GLY A 36 -4.63 2.44 -15.23
N ILE A 37 -5.30 2.57 -14.08
CA ILE A 37 -6.34 1.64 -13.64
C ILE A 37 -7.57 2.42 -13.16
N PRO A 38 -8.76 1.78 -13.11
CA PRO A 38 -9.97 2.45 -12.63
C PRO A 38 -9.85 2.90 -11.17
N ALA A 39 -10.49 4.02 -10.83
CA ALA A 39 -10.48 4.54 -9.46
C ALA A 39 -11.04 3.54 -8.44
N GLY A 40 -12.08 2.78 -8.83
CA GLY A 40 -12.62 1.73 -7.97
C GLY A 40 -11.60 0.65 -7.67
N THR A 41 -10.74 0.33 -8.64
CA THR A 41 -9.66 -0.63 -8.44
C THR A 41 -8.59 -0.07 -7.51
N VAL A 42 -8.29 1.22 -7.61
CA VAL A 42 -7.35 1.88 -6.68
C VAL A 42 -7.87 1.73 -5.25
N LYS A 43 -9.16 2.01 -5.06
CA LYS A 43 -9.79 1.93 -3.73
C LYS A 43 -9.70 0.53 -3.16
N SER A 44 -10.12 -0.48 -3.92
CA SER A 44 -10.06 -1.88 -3.47
C SER A 44 -8.65 -2.32 -3.19
N ARG A 45 -7.74 -2.01 -4.11
CA ARG A 45 -6.35 -2.41 -3.99
C ARG A 45 -5.67 -1.73 -2.80
N SER A 46 -6.02 -0.47 -2.53
CA SER A 46 -5.46 0.23 -1.37
C SER A 46 -5.91 -0.42 -0.06
N TYR A 47 -7.14 -0.90 0.00
CA TYR A 47 -7.64 -1.62 1.17
C TYR A 47 -6.79 -2.86 1.46
N TYR A 48 -6.59 -3.69 0.44
CA TYR A 48 -5.80 -4.91 0.60
C TYR A 48 -4.31 -4.61 0.82
N ALA A 49 -3.81 -3.54 0.18
CA ALA A 49 -2.43 -3.12 0.37
C ALA A 49 -2.16 -2.68 1.80
N LEU A 50 -3.05 -1.89 2.38
CA LEU A 50 -2.93 -1.47 3.78
C LEU A 50 -3.02 -2.66 4.72
N ARG A 51 -3.90 -3.58 4.42
CA ARG A 51 -4.04 -4.80 5.22
C ARG A 51 -2.75 -5.62 5.19
N ALA A 52 -2.18 -5.80 4.00
CA ALA A 52 -0.93 -6.53 3.85
C ALA A 52 0.22 -5.84 4.59
N LEU A 53 0.28 -4.51 4.49
CA LEU A 53 1.29 -3.74 5.19
C LEU A 53 1.16 -3.89 6.70
N ARG A 54 -0.06 -3.80 7.21
CA ARG A 54 -0.32 -3.96 8.64
C ARG A 54 0.09 -5.35 9.12
N GLU A 55 -0.22 -6.39 8.35
CA GLU A 55 0.14 -7.75 8.72
C GLU A 55 1.65 -7.92 8.83
N ARG A 56 2.41 -7.33 7.91
CA ARG A 56 3.87 -7.40 7.97
C ARG A 56 4.42 -6.72 9.22
N LEU A 57 3.89 -5.55 9.56
CA LEU A 57 4.32 -4.82 10.76
C LEU A 57 3.92 -5.57 12.02
N THR A 58 2.73 -6.16 12.03
CA THR A 58 2.24 -6.93 13.17
C THR A 58 3.07 -8.18 13.39
N GLU A 59 3.45 -8.87 12.30
CA GLU A 59 4.30 -10.05 12.40
C GLU A 59 5.62 -9.72 13.09
N THR A 60 6.21 -8.57 12.73
CA THR A 60 7.46 -8.14 13.33
C THR A 60 7.29 -7.90 14.83
N GLU A 61 6.18 -7.28 15.22
CA GLU A 61 5.88 -7.04 16.64
C GLU A 61 5.58 -8.36 17.35
N GLY A 62 4.85 -9.26 16.70
CA GLY A 62 4.52 -10.56 17.25
C GLY A 62 5.73 -11.39 17.59
N VAL A 63 6.77 -11.29 16.77
CA VAL A 63 8.02 -12.04 17.00
C VAL A 63 8.68 -11.64 18.32
N ARG A 64 8.52 -10.37 18.70
CA ARG A 64 9.12 -9.88 19.93
C ARG A 64 8.32 -10.21 21.18
N ALA A 65 7.06 -10.50 20.99
CA ALA A 65 6.21 -10.83 22.11
C ALA A 65 6.55 -12.19 22.69
#